data_e1839fa779903c758a5477f0651cec44
#
_entry.id   e1839fa779903c758a5477f0651cec44
#
_cell.length_a   1.000
_cell.length_b   1.000
_cell.length_c   1.000
_cell.angle_alpha   90.00
_cell.angle_beta   90.00
_cell.angle_gamma   90.00
#
_symmetry.space_group_name_H-M   'P 1'
#
loop_
_entity.id
_entity.type
_entity.pdbx_description
1 polymer ?
#
loop_
_entity_poly.entity_id
_entity_poly.type
_entity_poly.pdbx_seq_one_letter_code
_entity_poly.pdbx_strand_id
1 'polypeptide(L)'
;MTFAYHPNATPLSNAYPGGLNEVREQLKSTVLKNLKDAPPSIRWLRWLPPFLRAFILDFRLEQAFQIELVNCQMRTISDIVRNHNIQQIDLLKVDVEKSELDVLLGIEEPDWQIIKQVVIEVHDLDSRVEKITTLLKEHGLSKITIEQEPIFKGSNIFNLYALR
;
A
#
# COMPACT_ATOMS: atom_id res chain seq x y z
N MET A 1 -2.39 -17.32 -6.45
CA MET A 1 -2.65 -16.52 -5.24
C MET A 1 -4.05 -15.94 -5.29
N THR A 2 -4.73 -15.87 -4.15
CA THR A 2 -6.05 -15.23 -4.06
C THR A 2 -5.84 -13.78 -3.62
N PHE A 3 -6.37 -12.85 -4.38
CA PHE A 3 -6.29 -11.40 -4.16
C PHE A 3 -7.66 -10.89 -3.74
N ALA A 4 -7.69 -10.05 -2.70
CA ALA A 4 -8.90 -9.38 -2.25
C ALA A 4 -9.07 -8.08 -3.03
N TYR A 5 -10.01 -8.06 -3.95
CA TYR A 5 -10.38 -6.90 -4.73
C TYR A 5 -11.55 -6.17 -4.09
N HIS A 6 -11.45 -4.86 -3.92
CA HIS A 6 -12.49 -3.99 -3.41
C HIS A 6 -13.07 -3.14 -4.55
N PRO A 7 -14.19 -3.53 -5.18
CA PRO A 7 -14.74 -2.84 -6.36
C PRO A 7 -15.06 -1.37 -6.10
N ASN A 8 -15.51 -1.05 -4.88
CA ASN A 8 -15.95 0.28 -4.48
C ASN A 8 -14.86 1.10 -3.74
N ALA A 9 -13.71 0.49 -3.48
CA ALA A 9 -12.59 1.11 -2.77
C ALA A 9 -11.27 0.46 -3.20
N THR A 10 -10.91 0.59 -4.47
CA THR A 10 -9.74 -0.06 -5.08
C THR A 10 -8.42 0.14 -4.32
N PRO A 11 -8.15 1.28 -3.65
CA PRO A 11 -6.95 1.43 -2.82
C PRO A 11 -6.87 0.48 -1.62
N LEU A 12 -7.97 -0.15 -1.21
CA LEU A 12 -7.97 -1.15 -0.14
C LEU A 12 -7.66 -2.57 -0.65
N SER A 13 -7.55 -2.75 -1.97
CA SER A 13 -7.31 -4.05 -2.58
C SER A 13 -5.89 -4.52 -2.31
N ASN A 14 -5.73 -5.73 -1.75
CA ASN A 14 -4.43 -6.24 -1.35
C ASN A 14 -4.36 -7.78 -1.40
N ALA A 15 -3.15 -8.29 -1.26
CA ALA A 15 -2.86 -9.72 -1.25
C ALA A 15 -3.10 -10.39 0.12
N TYR A 16 -3.25 -9.59 1.17
CA TYR A 16 -3.41 -10.05 2.56
C TYR A 16 -4.71 -9.51 3.17
N PRO A 17 -5.86 -10.15 2.93
CA PRO A 17 -7.18 -9.62 3.33
C PRO A 17 -7.46 -9.67 4.85
N GLY A 18 -6.45 -9.86 5.68
CA GLY A 18 -6.61 -9.91 7.14
C GLY A 18 -6.82 -8.53 7.77
N GLY A 19 -7.54 -8.48 8.90
CA GLY A 19 -7.68 -7.26 9.72
C GLY A 19 -8.67 -6.20 9.18
N LEU A 20 -9.45 -6.52 8.15
CA LEU A 20 -10.36 -5.56 7.50
C LEU A 20 -11.42 -4.98 8.46
N ASN A 21 -11.92 -5.77 9.39
CA ASN A 21 -12.90 -5.29 10.37
C ASN A 21 -12.29 -4.24 11.31
N GLU A 22 -11.05 -4.43 11.73
CA GLU A 22 -10.32 -3.48 12.58
C GLU A 22 -10.06 -2.17 11.83
N VAL A 23 -9.62 -2.26 10.58
CA VAL A 23 -9.41 -1.09 9.71
C VAL A 23 -10.73 -0.33 9.50
N ARG A 24 -11.83 -1.05 9.25
CA ARG A 24 -13.16 -0.46 9.11
C ARG A 24 -13.60 0.30 10.36
N GLU A 25 -13.45 -0.30 11.54
CA GLU A 25 -13.83 0.34 12.81
C GLU A 25 -12.92 1.53 13.15
N GLN A 26 -11.63 1.45 12.88
CA GLN A 26 -10.70 2.57 13.03
C GLN A 26 -11.07 3.72 12.10
N LEU A 27 -11.33 3.44 10.82
CA LEU A 27 -11.74 4.46 9.84
C LEU A 27 -13.05 5.13 10.27
N LYS A 28 -14.06 4.34 10.67
CA LYS A 28 -15.33 4.83 11.19
C LYS A 28 -15.13 5.79 12.36
N SER A 29 -14.35 5.37 13.37
CA SER A 29 -14.08 6.17 14.55
C SER A 29 -13.37 7.49 14.20
N THR A 30 -12.40 7.43 13.30
CA THR A 30 -11.61 8.58 12.83
C THR A 30 -12.49 9.57 12.07
N VAL A 31 -13.31 9.08 11.14
CA VAL A 31 -14.24 9.93 10.37
C VAL A 31 -15.25 10.60 11.29
N LEU A 32 -15.83 9.87 12.24
CA LEU A 32 -16.81 10.44 13.19
C LEU A 32 -16.20 11.53 14.08
N LYS A 33 -14.93 11.38 14.48
CA LYS A 33 -14.21 12.39 15.27
C LYS A 33 -13.88 13.64 14.44
N ASN A 34 -13.56 13.46 13.15
CA ASN A 34 -13.01 14.51 12.28
C ASN A 34 -14.01 14.99 11.20
N LEU A 35 -15.32 14.87 11.43
CA LEU A 35 -16.35 15.27 10.45
C LEU A 35 -16.26 16.73 10.00
N LYS A 36 -15.63 17.61 10.79
CA LYS A 36 -15.44 19.03 10.43
C LYS A 36 -14.51 19.19 9.24
N ASP A 37 -13.45 18.35 9.20
CA ASP A 37 -12.39 18.39 8.20
C ASP A 37 -12.61 17.37 7.07
N ALA A 38 -13.74 16.65 7.14
CA ALA A 38 -14.10 15.64 6.16
C ALA A 38 -14.44 16.26 4.78
N PRO A 39 -14.28 15.51 3.68
CA PRO A 39 -14.69 15.94 2.35
C PRO A 39 -16.16 16.37 2.29
N PRO A 40 -16.53 17.27 1.37
CA PRO A 40 -17.91 17.76 1.24
C PRO A 40 -18.96 16.64 1.11
N SER A 41 -18.58 15.52 0.49
CA SER A 41 -19.43 14.34 0.27
C SER A 41 -19.95 13.68 1.55
N ILE A 42 -19.25 13.85 2.68
CA ILE A 42 -19.62 13.28 3.99
C ILE A 42 -19.70 14.31 5.11
N ARG A 43 -19.16 15.52 4.92
CA ARG A 43 -19.15 16.58 5.93
C ARG A 43 -20.55 17.00 6.40
N TRP A 44 -21.58 16.88 5.55
CA TRP A 44 -22.97 17.15 5.89
C TRP A 44 -23.52 16.25 7.01
N LEU A 45 -22.93 15.05 7.22
CA LEU A 45 -23.29 14.15 8.31
C LEU A 45 -23.22 14.84 9.69
N ARG A 46 -22.36 15.86 9.85
CA ARG A 46 -22.22 16.61 11.11
C ARG A 46 -23.53 17.24 11.62
N TRP A 47 -24.49 17.48 10.74
CA TRP A 47 -25.78 18.08 11.05
C TRP A 47 -26.83 17.07 11.53
N LEU A 48 -26.54 15.77 11.40
CA LEU A 48 -27.42 14.69 11.82
C LEU A 48 -27.21 14.32 13.30
N PRO A 49 -28.22 13.72 13.95
CA PRO A 49 -28.03 13.09 15.26
C PRO A 49 -26.97 12.01 15.24
N PRO A 50 -26.22 11.79 16.36
CA PRO A 50 -25.08 10.86 16.40
C PRO A 50 -25.39 9.45 15.91
N PHE A 51 -26.58 8.90 16.25
CA PHE A 51 -26.98 7.56 15.85
C PHE A 51 -27.19 7.43 14.33
N LEU A 52 -27.72 8.48 13.68
CA LEU A 52 -27.90 8.50 12.21
C LEU A 52 -26.57 8.64 11.49
N ARG A 53 -25.60 9.38 12.05
CA ARG A 53 -24.25 9.47 11.50
C ARG A 53 -23.58 8.10 11.47
N ALA A 54 -23.62 7.39 12.60
CA ALA A 54 -23.03 6.07 12.71
C ALA A 54 -23.69 5.09 11.73
N PHE A 55 -25.01 5.06 11.66
CA PHE A 55 -25.77 4.18 10.77
C PHE A 55 -25.45 4.42 9.28
N ILE A 56 -25.47 5.68 8.84
CA ILE A 56 -25.17 6.01 7.43
C ILE A 56 -23.73 5.69 7.09
N LEU A 57 -22.79 5.94 8.02
CA LEU A 57 -21.38 5.65 7.80
C LEU A 57 -21.15 4.13 7.76
N ASP A 58 -21.79 3.36 8.63
CA ASP A 58 -21.72 1.88 8.59
C ASP A 58 -22.18 1.33 7.24
N PHE A 59 -23.33 1.79 6.76
CA PHE A 59 -23.86 1.37 5.47
C PHE A 59 -22.91 1.70 4.31
N ARG A 60 -22.31 2.90 4.32
CA ARG A 60 -21.33 3.30 3.29
C ARG A 60 -20.03 2.51 3.37
N LEU A 61 -19.54 2.28 4.58
CA LEU A 61 -18.33 1.48 4.79
C LEU A 61 -18.57 0.01 4.41
N GLU A 62 -19.74 -0.54 4.73
CA GLU A 62 -20.09 -1.91 4.32
C GLU A 62 -20.02 -2.09 2.80
N GLN A 63 -20.53 -1.12 2.04
CA GLN A 63 -20.41 -1.15 0.58
C GLN A 63 -18.97 -0.98 0.10
N ALA A 64 -18.20 -0.06 0.73
CA ALA A 64 -16.81 0.18 0.36
C ALA A 64 -15.90 -1.04 0.66
N PHE A 65 -16.20 -1.76 1.74
CA PHE A 65 -15.44 -2.92 2.18
C PHE A 65 -15.93 -4.26 1.58
N GLN A 66 -16.84 -4.24 0.60
CA GLN A 66 -17.16 -5.43 -0.17
C GLN A 66 -15.92 -5.99 -0.85
N ILE A 67 -15.75 -7.29 -0.76
CA ILE A 67 -14.57 -8.00 -1.29
C ILE A 67 -15.02 -8.99 -2.36
N GLU A 68 -14.33 -8.97 -3.47
CA GLU A 68 -14.34 -10.04 -4.46
C GLU A 68 -12.99 -10.77 -4.41
N LEU A 69 -13.03 -12.09 -4.23
CA LEU A 69 -11.82 -12.91 -4.24
C LEU A 69 -11.48 -13.26 -5.69
N VAL A 70 -10.36 -12.75 -6.16
CA VAL A 70 -9.88 -12.99 -7.52
C VAL A 70 -8.63 -13.86 -7.48
N ASN A 71 -8.62 -14.95 -8.24
CA ASN A 71 -7.42 -15.76 -8.39
C ASN A 71 -6.51 -15.15 -9.46
N CYS A 72 -5.34 -14.66 -9.03
CA CYS A 72 -4.34 -14.07 -9.91
C CYS A 72 -3.13 -14.99 -10.04
N GLN A 73 -2.58 -15.06 -11.25
CA GLN A 73 -1.28 -15.66 -11.47
C GLN A 73 -0.21 -14.67 -11.04
N MET A 74 0.61 -15.04 -10.08
CA MET A 74 1.76 -14.23 -9.68
C MET A 74 2.92 -14.45 -10.64
N ARG A 75 3.67 -13.38 -10.86
CA ARG A 75 4.96 -13.40 -11.57
C ARG A 75 5.93 -12.52 -10.80
N THR A 76 7.17 -12.93 -10.77
CA THR A 76 8.25 -12.12 -10.21
C THR A 76 8.67 -11.03 -11.20
N ILE A 77 9.37 -10.00 -10.72
CA ILE A 77 10.01 -9.01 -11.60
C ILE A 77 10.99 -9.70 -12.53
N SER A 78 11.73 -10.67 -12.03
CA SER A 78 12.69 -11.47 -12.82
C SER A 78 12.01 -12.28 -13.94
N ASP A 79 10.82 -12.82 -13.70
CA ASP A 79 10.04 -13.44 -14.79
C ASP A 79 9.67 -12.43 -15.87
N ILE A 80 9.32 -11.20 -15.51
CA ILE A 80 8.98 -10.14 -16.46
C ILE A 80 10.23 -9.72 -17.24
N VAL A 81 11.35 -9.50 -16.55
CA VAL A 81 12.64 -9.17 -17.16
C VAL A 81 13.01 -10.21 -18.22
N ARG A 82 12.95 -11.48 -17.86
CA ARG A 82 13.28 -12.61 -18.73
C ARG A 82 12.33 -12.73 -19.94
N ASN A 83 11.01 -12.66 -19.68
CA ASN A 83 10.02 -12.84 -20.72
C ASN A 83 9.99 -11.70 -21.76
N HIS A 84 10.38 -10.49 -21.36
CA HIS A 84 10.42 -9.32 -22.23
C HIS A 84 11.82 -8.90 -22.64
N ASN A 85 12.84 -9.68 -22.26
CA ASN A 85 14.25 -9.41 -22.56
C ASN A 85 14.68 -7.98 -22.15
N ILE A 86 14.28 -7.55 -20.94
CA ILE A 86 14.56 -6.21 -20.42
C ILE A 86 16.05 -6.14 -20.03
N GLN A 87 16.77 -5.18 -20.61
CA GLN A 87 18.20 -5.01 -20.37
C GLN A 87 18.51 -3.95 -19.30
N GLN A 88 17.54 -3.08 -18.99
CA GLN A 88 17.71 -2.00 -18.02
C GLN A 88 16.35 -1.56 -17.48
N ILE A 89 16.33 -1.26 -16.18
CA ILE A 89 15.18 -0.64 -15.50
C ILE A 89 15.69 0.68 -14.92
N ASP A 90 15.28 1.81 -15.51
CA ASP A 90 15.68 3.13 -15.04
C ASP A 90 15.01 3.50 -13.73
N LEU A 91 13.75 3.10 -13.55
CA LEU A 91 12.97 3.28 -12.33
C LEU A 91 12.03 2.09 -12.11
N LEU A 92 12.14 1.47 -10.94
CA LEU A 92 11.19 0.50 -10.43
C LEU A 92 10.33 1.19 -9.36
N LYS A 93 9.03 1.41 -9.63
CA LYS A 93 8.07 1.83 -8.60
C LYS A 93 7.40 0.59 -8.01
N VAL A 94 7.42 0.48 -6.68
CA VAL A 94 6.74 -0.57 -5.91
C VAL A 94 5.71 0.09 -4.99
N ASP A 95 4.44 -0.24 -5.22
CA ASP A 95 3.29 0.30 -4.49
C ASP A 95 2.23 -0.81 -4.51
N VAL A 96 2.32 -1.72 -3.55
CA VAL A 96 1.62 -3.02 -3.57
C VAL A 96 0.97 -3.39 -2.22
N GLU A 97 0.62 -2.37 -1.47
CA GLU A 97 -0.21 -2.49 -0.27
C GLU A 97 0.20 -3.67 0.65
N LYS A 98 1.29 -3.48 1.39
CA LYS A 98 1.87 -4.42 2.37
C LYS A 98 2.65 -5.61 1.79
N SER A 99 2.85 -5.71 0.48
CA SER A 99 3.62 -6.78 -0.17
C SER A 99 4.97 -6.29 -0.72
N GLU A 100 5.45 -5.12 -0.29
CA GLU A 100 6.61 -4.45 -0.87
C GLU A 100 7.88 -5.31 -0.74
N LEU A 101 8.09 -5.89 0.44
CA LEU A 101 9.25 -6.76 0.68
C LEU A 101 9.17 -8.05 -0.16
N ASP A 102 7.98 -8.64 -0.31
CA ASP A 102 7.80 -9.86 -1.11
C ASP A 102 8.13 -9.63 -2.59
N VAL A 103 7.75 -8.45 -3.13
CA VAL A 103 8.10 -8.05 -4.50
C VAL A 103 9.61 -7.98 -4.67
N LEU A 104 10.31 -7.35 -3.72
CA LEU A 104 11.78 -7.22 -3.79
C LEU A 104 12.51 -8.55 -3.61
N LEU A 105 12.03 -9.40 -2.71
CA LEU A 105 12.59 -10.76 -2.52
C LEU A 105 12.35 -11.67 -3.73
N GLY A 106 11.42 -11.34 -4.60
CA GLY A 106 11.19 -12.02 -5.87
C GLY A 106 12.13 -11.59 -7.00
N ILE A 107 13.07 -10.66 -6.77
CA ILE A 107 14.08 -10.26 -7.75
C ILE A 107 15.31 -11.17 -7.63
N GLU A 108 15.67 -11.85 -8.71
CA GLU A 108 16.85 -12.71 -8.77
C GLU A 108 18.15 -11.87 -8.78
N GLU A 109 19.23 -12.42 -8.25
CA GLU A 109 20.50 -11.72 -8.06
C GLU A 109 21.05 -10.99 -9.32
N PRO A 110 21.01 -11.58 -10.54
CA PRO A 110 21.49 -10.91 -11.74
C PRO A 110 20.63 -9.67 -12.11
N ASP A 111 19.33 -9.71 -11.82
CA ASP A 111 18.41 -8.69 -12.25
C ASP A 111 18.49 -7.42 -11.40
N TRP A 112 19.03 -7.51 -10.19
CA TRP A 112 19.34 -6.33 -9.39
C TRP A 112 20.31 -5.38 -10.10
N GLN A 113 21.22 -5.91 -10.91
CA GLN A 113 22.25 -5.12 -11.59
C GLN A 113 21.70 -4.19 -12.68
N ILE A 114 20.56 -4.54 -13.26
CA ILE A 114 19.93 -3.74 -14.32
C ILE A 114 19.01 -2.64 -13.76
N ILE A 115 18.73 -2.63 -12.43
CA ILE A 115 17.88 -1.63 -11.78
C ILE A 115 18.73 -0.44 -11.33
N LYS A 116 18.41 0.77 -11.78
CA LYS A 116 19.13 1.99 -11.42
C LYS A 116 18.54 2.72 -10.24
N GLN A 117 17.22 2.75 -10.16
CA GLN A 117 16.49 3.48 -9.13
C GLN A 117 15.27 2.68 -8.69
N VAL A 118 14.92 2.83 -7.41
CA VAL A 118 13.70 2.23 -6.83
C VAL A 118 12.96 3.30 -6.04
N VAL A 119 11.65 3.35 -6.20
CA VAL A 119 10.72 4.12 -5.37
C VAL A 119 9.71 3.16 -4.77
N ILE A 120 9.58 3.17 -3.47
CA ILE A 120 8.71 2.23 -2.75
C ILE A 120 7.82 3.02 -1.78
N GLU A 121 6.51 2.82 -1.84
CA GLU A 121 5.63 3.16 -0.73
C GLU A 121 5.64 1.97 0.24
N VAL A 122 6.20 2.17 1.43
CA VAL A 122 6.43 1.10 2.42
C VAL A 122 5.44 1.23 3.55
N HIS A 123 4.70 0.15 3.81
CA HIS A 123 3.95 -0.03 5.04
C HIS A 123 4.86 -0.66 6.08
N ASP A 124 5.36 0.14 7.03
CA ASP A 124 6.32 -0.31 8.05
C ASP A 124 5.68 -1.22 9.09
N LEU A 125 5.52 -2.47 8.71
CA LEU A 125 5.09 -3.57 9.54
C LEU A 125 6.33 -4.43 9.85
N ASP A 126 6.54 -4.76 11.12
CA ASP A 126 7.67 -5.62 11.55
C ASP A 126 9.05 -5.12 11.10
N SER A 127 9.31 -3.81 11.20
CA SER A 127 10.56 -3.14 10.78
C SER A 127 10.86 -3.34 9.29
N ARG A 128 9.84 -3.27 8.45
CA ARG A 128 9.95 -3.50 7.00
C ARG A 128 10.82 -2.46 6.31
N VAL A 129 10.75 -1.21 6.75
CA VAL A 129 11.63 -0.13 6.24
C VAL A 129 13.09 -0.49 6.43
N GLU A 130 13.48 -1.01 7.60
CA GLU A 130 14.85 -1.42 7.89
C GLU A 130 15.27 -2.62 7.01
N LYS A 131 14.42 -3.65 6.91
CA LYS A 131 14.67 -4.83 6.08
C LYS A 131 14.86 -4.47 4.60
N ILE A 132 13.98 -3.63 4.05
CA ILE A 132 14.05 -3.15 2.66
C ILE A 132 15.32 -2.32 2.47
N THR A 133 15.64 -1.42 3.40
CA THR A 133 16.84 -0.58 3.33
C THR A 133 18.11 -1.43 3.29
N THR A 134 18.18 -2.48 4.11
CA THR A 134 19.31 -3.42 4.13
C THR A 134 19.43 -4.15 2.81
N LEU A 135 18.32 -4.73 2.32
CA LEU A 135 18.27 -5.45 1.05
C LEU A 135 18.76 -4.58 -0.12
N LEU A 136 18.27 -3.34 -0.22
CA LEU A 136 18.66 -2.42 -1.29
C LEU A 136 20.14 -2.08 -1.26
N LYS A 137 20.72 -1.88 -0.06
CA LYS A 137 22.17 -1.63 0.11
C LYS A 137 23.02 -2.83 -0.31
N GLU A 138 22.61 -4.04 0.05
CA GLU A 138 23.28 -5.28 -0.34
C GLU A 138 23.36 -5.42 -1.87
N HIS A 139 22.35 -4.94 -2.59
CA HIS A 139 22.31 -4.95 -4.06
C HIS A 139 22.85 -3.66 -4.72
N GLY A 140 23.53 -2.79 -3.97
CA GLY A 140 24.24 -1.63 -4.49
C GLY A 140 23.40 -0.36 -4.68
N LEU A 141 22.14 -0.34 -4.24
CA LEU A 141 21.28 0.84 -4.20
C LEU A 141 21.52 1.57 -2.86
N SER A 142 22.65 2.26 -2.74
CA SER A 142 23.16 2.73 -1.45
C SER A 142 22.73 4.15 -1.06
N LYS A 143 22.36 4.99 -2.04
CA LYS A 143 21.86 6.34 -1.78
C LYS A 143 20.36 6.28 -1.47
N ILE A 144 20.03 6.17 -0.18
CA ILE A 144 18.67 5.96 0.28
C ILE A 144 18.15 7.20 0.99
N THR A 145 16.96 7.65 0.61
CA THR A 145 16.19 8.70 1.27
C THR A 145 14.84 8.11 1.71
N ILE A 146 14.43 8.38 2.95
CA ILE A 146 13.16 7.93 3.50
C ILE A 146 12.39 9.17 3.95
N GLU A 147 11.16 9.31 3.50
CA GLU A 147 10.32 10.46 3.78
C GLU A 147 8.90 10.01 4.15
N GLN A 148 8.20 10.84 4.90
CA GLN A 148 6.77 10.74 5.10
C GLN A 148 6.07 11.92 4.45
N GLU A 149 5.05 11.66 3.65
CA GLU A 149 4.19 12.74 3.20
C GLU A 149 3.50 13.43 4.39
N PRO A 150 3.26 14.74 4.31
CA PRO A 150 2.64 15.49 5.41
C PRO A 150 1.31 14.89 5.90
N ILE A 151 0.53 14.31 4.98
CA ILE A 151 -0.76 13.67 5.28
C ILE A 151 -0.60 12.35 6.05
N PHE A 152 0.54 11.66 5.89
CA PHE A 152 0.84 10.39 6.56
C PHE A 152 1.76 10.54 7.76
N LYS A 153 2.06 11.77 8.17
CA LYS A 153 2.97 12.05 9.29
C LYS A 153 2.46 11.39 10.58
N GLY A 154 3.30 10.52 11.15
CA GLY A 154 2.97 9.74 12.36
C GLY A 154 2.20 8.45 12.08
N SER A 155 1.98 8.09 10.83
CA SER A 155 1.50 6.76 10.43
C SER A 155 2.69 5.79 10.24
N ASN A 156 2.40 4.59 9.76
CA ASN A 156 3.40 3.60 9.37
C ASN A 156 3.68 3.57 7.85
N ILE A 157 3.28 4.61 7.12
CA ILE A 157 3.48 4.71 5.67
C ILE A 157 4.67 5.63 5.38
N PHE A 158 5.63 5.15 4.60
CA PHE A 158 6.85 5.86 4.23
C PHE A 158 7.11 5.75 2.73
N ASN A 159 7.62 6.81 2.13
CA ASN A 159 8.19 6.78 0.79
C ASN A 159 9.71 6.57 0.89
N LEU A 160 10.21 5.52 0.26
CA LEU A 160 11.62 5.16 0.19
C LEU A 160 12.11 5.33 -1.24
N TYR A 161 13.18 6.10 -1.39
CA TYR A 161 13.86 6.35 -2.67
C TYR A 161 15.25 5.79 -2.58
N ALA A 162 15.66 4.98 -3.54
CA ALA A 162 16.99 4.41 -3.58
C ALA A 162 17.62 4.56 -4.96
N LEU A 163 18.90 4.91 -4.98
CA LEU A 163 19.71 5.11 -6.17
C LEU A 163 21.02 4.31 -6.06
N ARG A 164 21.48 3.87 -7.20
CA ARG A 164 22.77 3.20 -7.33
C ARG A 164 23.93 4.19 -7.29
#